data_a46483b062e635518bc603ad98f405d0
#
_entry.id   a46483b062e635518bc603ad98f405d0
#
_cell.length_a   1.000
_cell.length_b   1.000
_cell.length_c   1.000
_cell.angle_alpha   90.00
_cell.angle_beta   90.00
_cell.angle_gamma   90.00
#
_symmetry.space_group_name_H-M   'P 1'
#
loop_
_entity.id
_entity.type
_entity.pdbx_description
1 polymer ?
#
loop_
_entity_poly.entity_id
_entity_poly.type
_entity_poly.pdbx_seq_one_letter_code
_entity_poly.pdbx_strand_id
1 'polypeptide(L)'
;GAVGGLIVVLTIPMLDKFKVDDVVGAIPVHLFAGIWGTIAVVFSNSDATIGAQLYGIFAIGAFTIIASGITWYVIKLTIGVRVTPEEEMEGMDMSEIGMEAYPDFRK
;
A
#
# COMPACT_ATOMS: atom_id res chain seq x y z
N GLY A 1 0.57 1.87 -19.73
CA GLY A 1 -0.26 0.90 -18.98
C GLY A 1 0.39 -0.47 -18.91
N ALA A 2 0.78 -1.05 -20.04
CA ALA A 2 1.33 -2.42 -20.11
C ALA A 2 2.57 -2.63 -19.19
N VAL A 3 3.51 -1.68 -19.21
CA VAL A 3 4.70 -1.74 -18.33
C VAL A 3 4.30 -1.63 -16.86
N GLY A 4 3.36 -0.74 -16.52
CA GLY A 4 2.83 -0.65 -15.17
C GLY A 4 2.18 -1.96 -14.70
N GLY A 5 1.36 -2.59 -15.55
CA GLY A 5 0.77 -3.89 -15.26
C GLY A 5 1.82 -4.99 -15.03
N LEU A 6 2.86 -5.03 -15.86
CA LEU A 6 3.98 -5.97 -15.67
C LEU A 6 4.71 -5.74 -14.34
N ILE A 7 4.97 -4.49 -13.97
CA ILE A 7 5.58 -4.13 -12.69
C ILE A 7 4.73 -4.67 -11.53
N VAL A 8 3.42 -4.46 -11.57
CA VAL A 8 2.50 -4.94 -10.53
C VAL A 8 2.57 -6.46 -10.37
N VAL A 9 2.46 -7.20 -11.47
CA VAL A 9 2.49 -8.67 -11.46
C VAL A 9 3.80 -9.22 -10.90
N LEU A 10 4.93 -8.56 -11.16
CA LEU A 10 6.23 -8.99 -10.68
C LEU A 10 6.49 -8.59 -9.20
N THR A 11 5.93 -7.46 -8.76
CA THR A 11 6.19 -6.93 -7.41
C THR A 11 5.31 -7.54 -6.33
N ILE A 12 4.10 -8.02 -6.65
CA ILE A 12 3.23 -8.72 -5.67
C ILE A 12 3.97 -9.91 -5.04
N PRO A 13 4.43 -10.93 -5.79
CA PRO A 13 5.11 -12.07 -5.19
C PRO A 13 6.46 -11.70 -4.55
N MET A 14 7.07 -10.59 -4.97
CA MET A 14 8.27 -10.07 -4.33
C MET A 14 7.96 -9.57 -2.91
N LEU A 15 6.87 -8.83 -2.71
CA LEU A 15 6.44 -8.36 -1.38
C LEU A 15 6.08 -9.53 -0.46
N ASP A 16 5.37 -10.54 -0.97
CA ASP A 16 5.07 -11.77 -0.23
C ASP A 16 6.36 -12.46 0.27
N LYS A 17 7.36 -12.54 -0.59
CA LYS A 17 8.67 -13.10 -0.25
C LYS A 17 9.38 -12.30 0.87
N PHE A 18 9.20 -10.99 0.90
CA PHE A 18 9.71 -10.13 1.98
C PHE A 18 8.80 -10.10 3.21
N LYS A 19 7.70 -10.86 3.21
CA LYS A 19 6.69 -10.90 4.29
C LYS A 19 6.07 -9.52 4.58
N VAL A 20 5.89 -8.74 3.52
CA VAL A 20 5.15 -7.47 3.58
C VAL A 20 3.70 -7.78 3.26
N ASP A 21 2.85 -7.62 4.26
CA ASP A 21 1.40 -7.83 4.11
C ASP A 21 0.77 -6.66 3.34
N ASP A 22 0.33 -6.95 2.13
CA ASP A 22 -0.36 -6.02 1.24
C ASP A 22 -1.51 -6.73 0.53
N VAL A 23 -2.61 -6.89 1.25
CA VAL A 23 -3.78 -7.71 0.86
C VAL A 23 -4.36 -7.32 -0.50
N VAL A 24 -4.28 -6.03 -0.86
CA VAL A 24 -4.89 -5.52 -2.11
C VAL A 24 -3.86 -5.12 -3.16
N GLY A 25 -2.57 -5.32 -2.90
CA GLY A 25 -1.52 -4.91 -3.83
C GLY A 25 -1.36 -3.39 -3.95
N ALA A 26 -1.65 -2.65 -2.88
CA ALA A 26 -1.57 -1.19 -2.87
C ALA A 26 -0.14 -0.68 -3.14
N ILE A 27 0.86 -1.31 -2.57
CA ILE A 27 2.27 -0.94 -2.77
C ILE A 27 2.68 -1.17 -4.24
N PRO A 28 2.46 -2.33 -4.87
CA PRO A 28 2.75 -2.52 -6.28
C PRO A 28 2.07 -1.52 -7.21
N VAL A 29 0.79 -1.29 -6.99
CA VAL A 29 -0.02 -0.43 -7.87
C VAL A 29 0.29 1.05 -7.69
N HIS A 30 0.37 1.53 -6.45
CA HIS A 30 0.53 2.97 -6.19
C HIS A 30 1.99 3.40 -6.09
N LEU A 31 2.85 2.65 -5.42
CA LEU A 31 4.25 3.01 -5.29
C LEU A 31 5.04 2.62 -6.55
N PHE A 32 5.14 1.33 -6.88
CA PHE A 32 6.02 0.90 -7.96
C PHE A 32 5.53 1.33 -9.35
N ALA A 33 4.27 1.10 -9.67
CA ALA A 33 3.71 1.55 -10.95
C ALA A 33 3.54 3.08 -10.99
N GLY A 34 3.34 3.75 -9.85
CA GLY A 34 3.30 5.20 -9.74
C GLY A 34 4.65 5.87 -10.01
N ILE A 35 5.74 5.32 -9.46
CA ILE A 35 7.11 5.75 -9.78
C ILE A 35 7.38 5.60 -11.28
N TRP A 36 7.03 4.46 -11.86
CA TRP A 36 7.14 4.24 -13.30
C TRP A 36 6.33 5.27 -14.08
N GLY A 37 5.06 5.50 -13.72
CA GLY A 37 4.19 6.46 -14.38
C GLY A 37 4.76 7.89 -14.35
N THR A 38 5.31 8.30 -13.22
CA THR A 38 5.95 9.60 -13.05
C THR A 38 7.18 9.74 -13.96
N ILE A 39 8.03 8.72 -14.03
CA ILE A 39 9.21 8.71 -14.92
C ILE A 39 8.76 8.66 -16.40
N ALA A 40 7.72 7.90 -16.72
CA ALA A 40 7.25 7.72 -18.10
C ALA A 40 6.74 9.02 -18.75
N VAL A 41 6.35 10.02 -17.97
CA VAL A 41 5.95 11.36 -18.48
C VAL A 41 7.05 11.99 -19.34
N VAL A 42 8.32 11.74 -19.01
CA VAL A 42 9.47 12.28 -19.77
C VAL A 42 9.47 11.84 -21.24
N PHE A 43 8.89 10.67 -21.54
CA PHE A 43 8.81 10.17 -22.91
C PHE A 43 7.69 10.80 -23.75
N SER A 44 6.72 11.45 -23.10
CA SER A 44 5.55 12.04 -23.77
C SER A 44 5.43 13.55 -23.62
N ASN A 45 6.22 14.17 -22.74
CA ASN A 45 6.19 15.59 -22.47
C ASN A 45 7.60 16.16 -22.50
N SER A 46 7.89 17.04 -23.48
CA SER A 46 9.19 17.68 -23.66
C SER A 46 9.60 18.63 -22.52
N ASP A 47 8.63 19.12 -21.76
CA ASP A 47 8.88 20.01 -20.62
C ASP A 47 9.28 19.25 -19.35
N ALA A 48 9.04 17.91 -19.33
CA ALA A 48 9.41 17.06 -18.21
C ALA A 48 10.86 16.57 -18.34
N THR A 49 11.61 16.62 -17.27
CA THR A 49 12.97 16.09 -17.20
C THR A 49 13.09 14.97 -16.17
N ILE A 50 13.95 13.99 -16.42
CA ILE A 50 14.20 12.91 -15.48
C ILE A 50 14.60 13.45 -14.09
N GLY A 51 15.47 14.48 -14.06
CA GLY A 51 15.90 15.10 -12.81
C GLY A 51 14.74 15.69 -12.00
N ALA A 52 13.82 16.40 -12.65
CA ALA A 52 12.65 16.97 -11.99
C ALA A 52 11.70 15.88 -11.48
N GLN A 53 11.49 14.81 -12.28
CA GLN A 53 10.63 13.69 -11.88
C GLN A 53 11.24 12.94 -10.67
N LEU A 54 12.51 12.63 -10.69
CA LEU A 54 13.19 12.00 -9.56
C LEU A 54 13.16 12.88 -8.30
N TYR A 55 13.42 14.17 -8.44
CA TYR A 55 13.30 15.10 -7.31
C TYR A 55 11.88 15.08 -6.71
N GLY A 56 10.85 15.14 -7.56
CA GLY A 56 9.45 15.04 -7.12
C GLY A 56 9.14 13.71 -6.41
N ILE A 57 9.59 12.58 -6.96
CA ILE A 57 9.40 11.26 -6.34
C ILE A 57 10.03 11.22 -4.95
N PHE A 58 11.28 11.68 -4.80
CA PHE A 58 11.95 11.68 -3.50
C PHE A 58 11.32 12.66 -2.51
N ALA A 59 10.98 13.87 -2.95
CA ALA A 59 10.37 14.89 -2.08
C ALA A 59 9.00 14.44 -1.58
N ILE A 60 8.12 13.97 -2.47
CA ILE A 60 6.80 13.48 -2.13
C ILE A 60 6.90 12.19 -1.29
N GLY A 61 7.79 11.28 -1.67
CA GLY A 61 8.02 10.04 -0.93
C GLY A 61 8.48 10.30 0.51
N ALA A 62 9.46 11.19 0.70
CA ALA A 62 9.93 11.57 2.03
C ALA A 62 8.81 12.22 2.86
N PHE A 63 8.07 13.17 2.27
CA PHE A 63 6.94 13.81 2.93
C PHE A 63 5.88 12.78 3.35
N THR A 64 5.50 11.88 2.44
CA THR A 64 4.46 10.87 2.70
C THR A 64 4.89 9.91 3.80
N ILE A 65 6.14 9.41 3.78
CA ILE A 65 6.66 8.50 4.81
C ILE A 65 6.65 9.19 6.18
N ILE A 66 7.14 10.44 6.26
CA ILE A 66 7.20 11.17 7.52
C ILE A 66 5.78 11.48 8.04
N ALA A 67 4.92 12.05 7.19
CA ALA A 67 3.57 12.45 7.58
C ALA A 67 2.71 11.23 7.98
N SER A 68 2.71 10.18 7.17
CA SER A 68 1.97 8.95 7.50
C SER A 68 2.55 8.24 8.72
N GLY A 69 3.87 8.17 8.84
CA GLY A 69 4.53 7.58 10.00
C GLY A 69 4.17 8.27 11.30
N ILE A 70 4.17 9.60 11.33
CA ILE A 70 3.73 10.38 12.49
C ILE A 70 2.25 10.11 12.79
N THR A 71 1.39 10.15 11.75
CA THR A 71 -0.04 9.92 11.91
C THR A 71 -0.33 8.53 12.49
N TRP A 72 0.25 7.49 11.91
CA TRP A 72 0.09 6.13 12.41
C TRP A 72 0.66 5.93 13.81
N TYR A 73 1.77 6.60 14.13
CA TYR A 73 2.34 6.55 15.48
C TYR A 73 1.42 7.18 16.50
N VAL A 74 0.81 8.33 16.19
CA VAL A 74 -0.18 8.98 17.08
C VAL A 74 -1.41 8.11 17.28
N ILE A 75 -1.96 7.53 16.20
CA ILE A 75 -3.10 6.60 16.27
C ILE A 75 -2.76 5.39 17.15
N LYS A 76 -1.57 4.81 16.96
CA LYS A 76 -1.10 3.68 17.79
C LYS A 76 -1.07 4.01 19.28
N LEU A 77 -0.67 5.23 19.65
CA LEU A 77 -0.59 5.67 21.05
C LEU A 77 -1.95 6.03 21.67
N THR A 78 -2.92 6.41 20.86
CA THR A 78 -4.21 6.93 21.34
C THR A 78 -5.34 5.90 21.26
N ILE A 79 -5.55 5.32 20.08
CA ILE A 79 -6.69 4.43 19.80
C ILE A 79 -6.23 2.97 19.70
N GLY A 80 -4.96 2.76 19.29
CA GLY A 80 -4.46 1.46 18.85
C GLY A 80 -4.63 1.28 17.35
N VAL A 81 -3.85 0.36 16.77
CA VAL A 81 -3.85 0.08 15.32
C VAL A 81 -4.11 -1.39 15.03
N ARG A 82 -4.34 -2.19 16.06
CA ARG A 82 -4.57 -3.62 15.91
C ARG A 82 -5.63 -4.07 16.91
N VAL A 83 -6.47 -4.95 16.47
CA VAL A 83 -7.48 -5.64 17.29
C VAL A 83 -6.80 -6.60 18.27
N THR A 84 -7.54 -7.05 19.26
CA THR A 84 -7.03 -8.06 20.20
C THR A 84 -6.84 -9.41 19.50
N PRO A 85 -5.94 -10.28 20.00
CA PRO A 85 -5.78 -11.63 19.46
C PRO A 85 -7.08 -12.44 19.47
N GLU A 86 -7.95 -12.20 20.43
CA GLU A 86 -9.25 -12.86 20.56
C GLU A 86 -10.19 -12.44 19.43
N GLU A 87 -10.30 -11.14 19.17
CA GLU A 87 -11.11 -10.59 18.07
C GLU A 87 -10.56 -11.03 16.69
N GLU A 88 -9.22 -11.10 16.54
CA GLU A 88 -8.58 -11.57 15.31
C GLU A 88 -8.90 -13.06 15.05
N MET A 89 -8.99 -13.87 16.10
CA MET A 89 -9.35 -15.30 16.00
C MET A 89 -10.85 -15.52 15.77
N GLU A 90 -11.70 -14.70 16.37
CA GLU A 90 -13.15 -14.76 16.20
C GLU A 90 -13.58 -14.28 14.81
N GLY A 91 -12.88 -13.30 14.26
CA GLY A 91 -13.17 -12.63 13.01
C GLY A 91 -13.77 -11.25 13.19
N MET A 92 -13.26 -10.28 12.43
CA MET A 92 -13.66 -8.87 12.55
C MET A 92 -15.10 -8.62 12.14
N ASP A 93 -15.67 -9.47 11.29
CA ASP A 93 -17.07 -9.44 10.89
C ASP A 93 -18.01 -9.72 12.06
N MET A 94 -17.65 -10.68 12.94
CA MET A 94 -18.41 -10.95 14.16
C MET A 94 -18.19 -9.86 15.23
N SER A 95 -16.94 -9.48 15.50
CA SER A 95 -16.62 -8.57 16.59
C SER A 95 -17.09 -7.13 16.33
N GLU A 96 -17.05 -6.64 15.09
CA GLU A 96 -17.44 -5.26 14.75
C GLU A 96 -18.88 -5.14 14.26
N ILE A 97 -19.39 -6.12 13.50
CA ILE A 97 -20.67 -6.03 12.80
C ILE A 97 -21.71 -6.98 13.42
N GLY A 98 -21.26 -7.99 14.16
CA GLY A 98 -22.14 -9.03 14.73
C GLY A 98 -22.78 -9.96 13.70
N MET A 99 -22.20 -10.00 12.50
CA MET A 99 -22.68 -10.85 11.38
C MET A 99 -21.50 -11.59 10.77
N GLU A 100 -21.71 -12.85 10.46
CA GLU A 100 -20.73 -13.71 9.83
C GLU A 100 -20.80 -13.54 8.30
N ALA A 101 -19.70 -13.12 7.67
CA ALA A 101 -19.65 -12.86 6.24
C ALA A 101 -19.70 -14.15 5.40
N TYR A 102 -19.10 -15.23 5.92
CA TYR A 102 -19.00 -16.53 5.23
C TYR A 102 -19.28 -17.70 6.18
N PRO A 103 -20.54 -17.91 6.62
CA PRO A 103 -20.89 -18.91 7.64
C PRO A 103 -20.54 -20.36 7.24
N ASP A 104 -20.55 -20.65 5.93
CA ASP A 104 -20.23 -21.98 5.41
C ASP A 104 -18.73 -22.35 5.46
N PHE A 105 -17.84 -21.39 5.72
CA PHE A 105 -16.39 -21.61 5.80
C PHE A 105 -15.90 -21.92 7.23
N ARG A 106 -16.71 -21.70 8.25
CA ARG A 106 -16.39 -22.14 9.61
C ARG A 106 -16.67 -23.62 9.77
N LYS A 107 -15.61 -24.38 9.97
CA LYS A 107 -15.67 -25.78 10.39
C LYS A 107 -15.19 -25.94 11.81
#